data_ab5f636a98338e1c0dfcb1a52d3685a8
#
_entry.id   ab5f636a98338e1c0dfcb1a52d3685a8
#
_cell.length_a   1.000
_cell.length_b   1.000
_cell.length_c   1.000
_cell.angle_alpha   90.00
_cell.angle_beta   90.00
_cell.angle_gamma   90.00
#
_symmetry.space_group_name_H-M   'P 1'
#
loop_
_entity.id
_entity.type
_entity.pdbx_description
1 polymer ?
#
loop_
_entity_poly.entity_id
_entity_poly.type
_entity_poly.pdbx_seq_one_letter_code
_entity_poly.pdbx_strand_id
1 'polypeptide(L)'
;MYIGELAKLTGASRKAIHHYEALGLIPQPPRKGRYRIYRATDVDLVAMIKCAQSLGFSLKEIAGVTSAAAQTGTLPAEMVLELIERKRQTLRQTIDRALAHDRQLVALQADLRRNAGLCSSPA
;
A
#
# COMPACT_ATOMS: atom_id res chain seq x y z
N MET A 1 -0.17 -6.62 -25.36
CA MET A 1 -0.59 -7.86 -24.67
C MET A 1 -2.00 -7.73 -24.14
N TYR A 2 -2.66 -8.84 -23.96
CA TYR A 2 -3.99 -8.87 -23.34
C TYR A 2 -3.90 -8.90 -21.81
N ILE A 3 -5.03 -8.65 -21.16
CA ILE A 3 -5.07 -8.54 -19.69
C ILE A 3 -4.57 -9.79 -18.96
N GLY A 4 -4.82 -10.98 -19.52
CA GLY A 4 -4.34 -12.23 -18.91
C GLY A 4 -2.83 -12.30 -18.77
N GLU A 5 -2.11 -11.83 -19.78
CA GLU A 5 -0.65 -11.77 -19.76
C GLU A 5 -0.16 -10.70 -18.79
N LEU A 6 -0.80 -9.52 -18.78
CA LEU A 6 -0.48 -8.46 -17.84
C LEU A 6 -0.67 -8.93 -16.39
N ALA A 7 -1.77 -9.60 -16.11
CA ALA A 7 -2.04 -10.16 -14.79
C ALA A 7 -0.97 -11.18 -14.38
N LYS A 8 -0.58 -12.05 -15.30
CA LYS A 8 0.43 -13.07 -15.06
C LYS A 8 1.81 -12.45 -14.76
N LEU A 9 2.20 -11.44 -15.52
CA LEU A 9 3.51 -10.79 -15.38
C LEU A 9 3.62 -9.98 -14.08
N THR A 10 2.53 -9.40 -13.63
CA THR A 10 2.52 -8.51 -12.45
C THR A 10 2.08 -9.18 -11.17
N GLY A 11 1.39 -10.32 -11.28
CA GLY A 11 0.76 -10.97 -10.15
C GLY A 11 -0.52 -10.30 -9.68
N ALA A 12 -0.96 -9.23 -10.35
CA ALA A 12 -2.23 -8.57 -10.05
C ALA A 12 -3.39 -9.35 -10.67
N SER A 13 -4.55 -9.33 -10.02
CA SER A 13 -5.75 -9.92 -10.60
C SER A 13 -6.29 -9.06 -11.72
N ARG A 14 -7.07 -9.66 -12.62
CA ARG A 14 -7.77 -8.92 -13.69
C ARG A 14 -8.68 -7.85 -13.09
N LYS A 15 -9.36 -8.19 -12.00
CA LYS A 15 -10.22 -7.26 -11.28
C LYS A 15 -9.44 -6.05 -10.75
N ALA A 16 -8.27 -6.27 -10.17
CA ALA A 16 -7.41 -5.20 -9.69
C ALA A 16 -6.97 -4.28 -10.83
N ILE A 17 -6.56 -4.86 -11.96
CA ILE A 17 -6.13 -4.08 -13.13
C ILE A 17 -7.27 -3.21 -13.65
N HIS A 18 -8.49 -3.75 -13.77
CA HIS A 18 -9.66 -2.98 -14.16
C HIS A 18 -9.96 -1.86 -13.17
N HIS A 19 -9.78 -2.12 -11.88
CA HIS A 19 -9.97 -1.12 -10.84
C HIS A 19 -8.95 0.01 -10.97
N TYR A 20 -7.68 -0.31 -11.20
CA TYR A 20 -6.63 0.70 -11.42
C TYR A 20 -6.95 1.56 -12.64
N GLU A 21 -7.40 0.94 -13.72
CA GLU A 21 -7.81 1.64 -14.94
C GLU A 21 -8.99 2.59 -14.66
N ALA A 22 -10.00 2.10 -13.95
CA ALA A 22 -11.18 2.89 -13.60
C ALA A 22 -10.85 4.10 -12.73
N LEU A 23 -9.84 3.98 -11.87
CA LEU A 23 -9.38 5.07 -11.01
C LEU A 23 -8.40 6.02 -11.71
N GLY A 24 -8.03 5.74 -12.95
CA GLY A 24 -7.08 6.57 -13.68
C GLY A 24 -5.63 6.37 -13.27
N LEU A 25 -5.32 5.29 -12.54
CA LEU A 25 -3.95 4.99 -12.09
C LEU A 25 -3.07 4.50 -13.24
N ILE A 26 -3.67 3.87 -14.23
CA ILE A 26 -3.02 3.46 -15.47
C ILE A 26 -3.80 4.07 -16.64
N PRO A 27 -3.12 4.35 -17.77
CA PRO A 27 -3.80 4.93 -18.92
C PRO A 27 -4.84 3.98 -19.49
N GLN A 28 -5.86 4.55 -20.13
CA GLN A 28 -6.83 3.77 -20.89
C GLN A 28 -6.10 3.03 -22.02
N PRO A 29 -6.15 1.70 -22.05
CA PRO A 29 -5.47 0.95 -23.09
C PRO A 29 -6.22 1.07 -24.43
N PRO A 30 -5.51 1.09 -25.55
CA PRO A 30 -6.15 0.97 -26.86
C PRO A 30 -6.84 -0.38 -26.96
N ARG A 31 -7.86 -0.46 -27.81
CA ARG A 31 -8.63 -1.70 -27.99
C ARG A 31 -8.42 -2.27 -29.40
N LYS A 32 -8.37 -3.59 -29.45
CA LYS A 32 -8.47 -4.35 -30.69
C LYS A 32 -9.80 -5.10 -30.66
N GLY A 33 -10.78 -4.57 -31.39
CA GLY A 33 -12.16 -5.05 -31.28
C GLY A 33 -12.71 -4.77 -29.87
N ARG A 34 -13.12 -5.81 -29.18
CA ARG A 34 -13.62 -5.71 -27.80
C ARG A 34 -12.54 -5.90 -26.75
N TYR A 35 -11.29 -6.20 -27.14
CA TYR A 35 -10.22 -6.52 -26.21
C TYR A 35 -9.30 -5.33 -25.97
N ARG A 36 -8.90 -5.13 -24.72
CA ARG A 36 -7.90 -4.13 -24.34
C ARG A 36 -6.51 -4.65 -24.68
N ILE A 37 -5.68 -3.77 -25.23
CA ILE A 37 -4.28 -4.08 -25.54
C ILE A 37 -3.39 -3.26 -24.61
N TYR A 38 -2.68 -3.94 -23.73
CA TYR A 38 -1.77 -3.31 -22.76
C TYR A 38 -0.35 -3.27 -23.30
N ARG A 39 0.44 -2.32 -22.80
CA ARG A 39 1.82 -2.08 -23.24
C ARG A 39 2.80 -2.50 -22.15
N ALA A 40 4.09 -2.60 -22.50
CA ALA A 40 5.15 -2.92 -21.55
C ALA A 40 5.22 -1.89 -20.40
N THR A 41 4.95 -0.61 -20.70
CA THR A 41 4.88 0.44 -19.67
C THR A 41 3.78 0.21 -18.66
N ASP A 42 2.67 -0.42 -19.06
CA ASP A 42 1.58 -0.77 -18.14
C ASP A 42 2.01 -1.87 -17.16
N VAL A 43 2.89 -2.78 -17.58
CA VAL A 43 3.46 -3.79 -16.67
C VAL A 43 4.20 -3.12 -15.52
N ASP A 44 5.06 -2.15 -15.83
CA ASP A 44 5.85 -1.43 -14.83
C ASP A 44 4.96 -0.64 -13.88
N LEU A 45 3.93 0.04 -14.41
CA LEU A 45 2.97 0.80 -13.61
C LEU A 45 2.18 -0.09 -12.66
N VAL A 46 1.62 -1.19 -13.16
CA VAL A 46 0.84 -2.11 -12.33
C VAL A 46 1.72 -2.74 -11.26
N ALA A 47 2.93 -3.14 -11.60
CA ALA A 47 3.88 -3.70 -10.63
C ALA A 47 4.21 -2.69 -9.53
N MET A 48 4.43 -1.43 -9.89
CA MET A 48 4.70 -0.36 -8.93
C MET A 48 3.51 -0.10 -8.01
N ILE A 49 2.30 -0.04 -8.56
CA ILE A 49 1.07 0.15 -7.78
C ILE A 49 0.90 -1.00 -6.78
N LYS A 50 1.07 -2.22 -7.24
CA LYS A 50 0.94 -3.41 -6.39
C LYS A 50 1.97 -3.40 -5.27
N CYS A 51 3.21 -3.06 -5.59
CA CYS A 51 4.29 -2.94 -4.59
C CYS A 51 3.93 -1.89 -3.54
N ALA A 52 3.51 -0.70 -3.96
CA ALA A 52 3.13 0.37 -3.05
C ALA A 52 1.97 -0.03 -2.13
N GLN A 53 0.96 -0.70 -2.67
CA GLN A 53 -0.15 -1.20 -1.85
C GLN A 53 0.33 -2.22 -0.81
N SER A 54 1.25 -3.09 -1.17
CA SER A 54 1.80 -4.08 -0.23
C SER A 54 2.56 -3.44 0.93
N LEU A 55 3.06 -2.24 0.73
CA LEU A 55 3.76 -1.46 1.76
C LEU A 55 2.81 -0.55 2.56
N GLY A 56 1.52 -0.62 2.30
CA GLY A 56 0.50 0.09 3.06
C GLY A 56 0.09 1.45 2.48
N PHE A 57 0.52 1.80 1.28
CA PHE A 57 0.03 3.02 0.62
C PHE A 57 -1.38 2.79 0.08
N SER A 58 -2.25 3.78 0.26
CA SER A 58 -3.60 3.74 -0.27
C SER A 58 -3.61 4.05 -1.76
N LEU A 59 -4.66 3.59 -2.45
CA LEU A 59 -4.83 3.95 -3.87
C LEU A 59 -4.99 5.46 -4.06
N LYS A 60 -5.56 6.15 -3.09
CA LYS A 60 -5.67 7.62 -3.11
C LYS A 60 -4.29 8.29 -3.09
N GLU A 61 -3.40 7.81 -2.22
CA GLU A 61 -2.02 8.32 -2.15
C GLU A 61 -1.28 8.07 -3.47
N ILE A 62 -1.43 6.86 -4.02
CA ILE A 62 -0.82 6.48 -5.30
C ILE A 62 -1.40 7.34 -6.43
N ALA A 63 -2.70 7.58 -6.45
CA ALA A 63 -3.34 8.42 -7.45
C ALA A 63 -2.80 9.85 -7.43
N GLY A 64 -2.52 10.40 -6.26
CA GLY A 64 -1.91 11.71 -6.13
C GLY A 64 -0.53 11.77 -6.80
N VAL A 65 0.28 10.74 -6.63
CA VAL A 65 1.61 10.64 -7.25
C VAL A 65 1.50 10.51 -8.77
N THR A 66 0.64 9.60 -9.25
CA THR A 66 0.48 9.39 -10.70
C THR A 66 -0.08 10.62 -11.39
N SER A 67 -1.01 11.34 -10.76
CA SER A 67 -1.56 12.59 -11.27
C SER A 67 -0.49 13.67 -11.39
N ALA A 68 0.33 13.84 -10.36
CA ALA A 68 1.43 14.82 -10.38
C ALA A 68 2.46 14.45 -11.45
N ALA A 69 2.79 13.18 -11.60
CA ALA A 69 3.71 12.70 -12.63
C ALA A 69 3.17 12.99 -14.04
N ALA A 70 1.88 12.81 -14.25
CA ALA A 70 1.25 13.09 -15.55
C ALA A 70 1.30 14.58 -15.91
N GLN A 71 1.18 15.48 -14.93
CA GLN A 71 1.24 16.92 -15.15
C GLN A 71 2.64 17.42 -15.52
N THR A 72 3.67 16.83 -14.92
CA THR A 72 5.05 17.30 -15.09
C THR A 72 5.86 16.46 -16.07
N GLY A 73 5.40 15.26 -16.42
CA GLY A 73 6.12 14.30 -17.25
C GLY A 73 7.25 13.59 -16.51
N THR A 74 7.44 13.84 -15.22
CA THR A 74 8.48 13.20 -14.41
C THR A 74 7.92 12.73 -13.07
N LEU A 75 8.57 11.75 -12.47
CA LEU A 75 8.19 11.28 -11.13
C LEU A 75 8.45 12.41 -10.12
N PRO A 76 7.44 12.79 -9.30
CA PRO A 76 7.60 13.83 -8.30
C PRO A 76 8.35 13.30 -7.07
N ALA A 77 9.67 13.21 -7.16
CA ALA A 77 10.52 12.54 -6.17
C ALA A 77 10.34 13.09 -4.75
N GLU A 78 10.25 14.42 -4.59
CA GLU A 78 10.07 15.04 -3.27
C GLU A 78 8.75 14.64 -2.64
N MET A 79 7.69 14.60 -3.44
CA MET A 79 6.37 14.16 -2.97
C MET A 79 6.39 12.70 -2.52
N VAL A 80 7.05 11.85 -3.30
CA VAL A 80 7.16 10.42 -2.98
C VAL A 80 7.97 10.21 -1.70
N LEU A 81 9.11 10.90 -1.56
CA LEU A 81 9.95 10.81 -0.36
C LEU A 81 9.19 11.27 0.88
N GLU A 82 8.40 12.32 0.78
CA GLU A 82 7.58 12.80 1.88
C GLU A 82 6.50 11.79 2.28
N LEU A 83 5.85 11.17 1.30
CA LEU A 83 4.86 10.12 1.56
C LEU A 83 5.48 8.92 2.25
N ILE A 84 6.67 8.51 1.81
CA ILE A 84 7.42 7.40 2.43
C ILE A 84 7.75 7.74 3.88
N GLU A 85 8.24 8.96 4.13
CA GLU A 85 8.60 9.36 5.50
C GLU A 85 7.40 9.39 6.42
N ARG A 86 6.27 9.91 5.98
CA ARG A 86 5.02 9.89 6.76
C ARG A 86 4.56 8.46 7.05
N LYS A 87 4.70 7.56 6.09
CA LYS A 87 4.35 6.14 6.28
C LYS A 87 5.26 5.50 7.32
N ARG A 88 6.57 5.79 7.26
CA ARG A 88 7.53 5.30 8.25
C ARG A 88 7.21 5.78 9.65
N GLN A 89 6.86 7.06 9.81
CA GLN A 89 6.49 7.62 11.12
C GLN A 89 5.23 6.95 11.69
N THR A 90 4.23 6.71 10.86
CA THR A 90 3.02 5.99 11.28
C THR A 90 3.35 4.58 11.73
N LEU A 91 4.21 3.87 10.99
CA LEU A 91 4.66 2.53 11.37
C LEU A 91 5.44 2.54 12.68
N ARG A 92 6.31 3.53 12.89
CA ARG A 92 7.06 3.69 14.14
C ARG A 92 6.14 3.86 15.34
N GLN A 93 5.10 4.68 15.19
CA GLN A 93 4.09 4.86 16.24
C GLN A 93 3.36 3.56 16.54
N THR A 94 3.04 2.77 15.52
CA THR A 94 2.40 1.46 15.69
C THR A 94 3.32 0.49 16.41
N ILE A 95 4.60 0.46 16.07
CA ILE A 95 5.61 -0.37 16.72
C ILE A 95 5.74 0.03 18.21
N ASP A 96 5.86 1.32 18.49
CA ASP A 96 6.00 1.82 19.86
C ASP A 96 4.79 1.47 20.72
N ARG A 97 3.60 1.60 20.15
CA ARG A 97 2.35 1.22 20.82
C ARG A 97 2.30 -0.28 21.11
N ALA A 98 2.68 -1.10 20.13
CA ALA A 98 2.70 -2.54 20.28
C ALA A 98 3.69 -2.96 21.37
N LEU A 99 4.88 -2.34 21.43
CA LEU A 99 5.86 -2.60 22.47
C LEU A 99 5.34 -2.20 23.85
N ALA A 100 4.64 -1.08 23.97
CA ALA A 100 4.04 -0.65 25.22
C ALA A 100 2.97 -1.64 25.70
N HIS A 101 2.12 -2.10 24.79
CA HIS A 101 1.11 -3.12 25.11
C HIS A 101 1.75 -4.43 25.54
N ASP A 102 2.83 -4.85 24.88
CA ASP A 102 3.55 -6.06 25.28
C ASP A 102 4.08 -5.95 26.71
N ARG A 103 4.68 -4.82 27.07
CA ARG A 103 5.15 -4.59 28.44
C ARG A 103 4.01 -4.64 29.46
N GLN A 104 2.85 -4.08 29.11
CA GLN A 104 1.67 -4.14 29.97
C GLN A 104 1.17 -5.57 30.15
N LEU A 105 1.18 -6.37 29.10
CA LEU A 105 0.79 -7.78 29.16
C LEU A 105 1.75 -8.58 30.02
N VAL A 106 3.04 -8.32 29.92
CA VAL A 106 4.05 -8.96 30.78
C VAL A 106 3.79 -8.64 32.25
N ALA A 107 3.49 -7.38 32.56
CA ALA A 107 3.15 -6.96 33.91
C ALA A 107 1.89 -7.66 34.42
N LEU A 108 0.88 -7.80 33.56
CA LEU A 108 -0.36 -8.51 33.91
C LEU A 108 -0.10 -9.99 34.21
N GLN A 109 0.76 -10.64 33.40
CA GLN A 109 1.18 -12.03 33.66
C GLN A 109 1.82 -12.16 35.05
N ALA A 110 2.70 -11.23 35.40
CA ALA A 110 3.36 -11.24 36.72
C ALA A 110 2.37 -11.04 37.84
N ASP A 111 1.41 -10.13 37.68
CA ASP A 111 0.36 -9.88 38.68
C ASP A 111 -0.50 -11.11 38.90
N LEU A 112 -0.90 -11.81 37.84
CA LEU A 112 -1.70 -13.03 37.93
C LEU A 112 -0.93 -14.16 38.61
N ARG A 113 0.37 -14.29 38.36
CA ARG A 113 1.23 -15.29 39.01
C ARG A 113 1.35 -15.05 40.50
N ARG A 114 1.24 -13.78 40.96
CA ARG A 114 1.24 -13.42 42.37
C ARG A 114 -0.15 -13.44 42.99
N ASN A 115 -1.16 -13.99 42.30
CA ASN A 115 -2.55 -13.98 42.67
C ASN A 115 -3.14 -12.57 42.86
N ALA A 116 -2.58 -11.59 42.18
CA ALA A 116 -3.18 -10.27 42.12
C ALA A 116 -4.39 -10.31 41.15
N GLY A 117 -5.32 -9.42 41.33
CA GLY A 117 -6.47 -9.32 40.44
C GLY A 117 -6.08 -8.83 39.07
N LEU A 118 -6.96 -9.05 38.08
CA LEU A 118 -6.79 -8.52 36.72
C LEU A 118 -6.74 -6.99 36.75
N CYS A 119 -5.86 -6.40 35.97
CA CYS A 119 -5.70 -4.95 35.85
C CYS A 119 -5.40 -4.27 37.18
N SER A 120 -4.67 -4.93 38.06
CA SER A 120 -4.25 -4.38 39.36
C SER A 120 -3.03 -3.48 39.25
N SER A 121 -2.61 -3.12 38.10
CA SER A 121 -1.43 -2.29 37.91
C SER A 121 -1.64 -0.92 38.57
N PRO A 122 -0.60 -0.36 39.15
CA PRO A 122 -0.67 1.01 39.64
C PRO A 122 -0.90 1.96 38.47
N ALA A 123 -1.64 2.96 38.71
CA ALA A 123 -1.96 3.97 37.72
C ALA A 123 -0.70 4.59 37.11
#